data_cd6b4117d26c66acc99043399262cf93
#
_entry.id   cd6b4117d26c66acc99043399262cf93
#
_cell.length_a   1.000
_cell.length_b   1.000
_cell.length_c   1.000
_cell.angle_alpha   90.00
_cell.angle_beta   90.00
_cell.angle_gamma   90.00
#
_symmetry.space_group_name_H-M   'P 1'
#
loop_
_entity.id
_entity.type
_entity.pdbx_description
1 polymer ?
#
loop_
_entity_poly.entity_id
_entity_poly.type
_entity_poly.pdbx_seq_one_letter_code
_entity_poly.pdbx_strand_id
1 'polypeptide(L)'
;MLKSGDIIAYKEVHSIESVQYGEIYILQIENDSDVSVVVKYVKKSSEGNDYLNLVSYNKEHDPKDVRKESITALARVILCIRQFSIM
;
A
#
# COMPACT_ATOMS: atom_id res chain seq x y z
N MET A 1 12.32 0.34 -2.11
CA MET A 1 11.03 0.50 -2.74
C MET A 1 10.97 1.70 -3.66
N LEU A 2 10.32 2.80 -3.30
CA LEU A 2 10.35 4.02 -4.11
C LEU A 2 11.61 4.80 -3.81
N LYS A 3 12.22 5.31 -4.85
CA LYS A 3 13.46 6.06 -4.74
C LYS A 3 13.27 7.43 -5.34
N SER A 4 14.19 8.33 -5.02
CA SER A 4 14.23 9.63 -5.65
C SER A 4 14.28 9.46 -7.17
N GLY A 5 13.39 10.15 -7.87
CA GLY A 5 13.29 10.04 -9.31
C GLY A 5 12.22 9.09 -9.82
N ASP A 6 11.58 8.33 -8.93
CA ASP A 6 10.45 7.50 -9.32
C ASP A 6 9.23 8.38 -9.57
N ILE A 7 8.47 8.05 -10.60
CA ILE A 7 7.24 8.75 -10.96
C ILE A 7 6.08 7.78 -10.73
N ILE A 8 5.09 8.21 -9.98
CA ILE A 8 3.92 7.40 -9.67
C ILE A 8 2.66 8.10 -10.13
N ALA A 9 1.83 7.36 -10.84
CA ALA A 9 0.46 7.74 -11.09
C ALA A 9 -0.43 6.85 -10.23
N TYR A 10 -1.45 7.42 -9.60
CA TYR A 10 -2.33 6.68 -8.72
C TYR A 10 -3.76 7.15 -8.87
N LYS A 11 -4.67 6.33 -8.38
CA LYS A 11 -6.10 6.63 -8.36
C LYS A 11 -6.60 6.48 -6.94
N GLU A 12 -7.26 7.50 -6.42
CA GLU A 12 -7.86 7.43 -5.10
C GLU A 12 -8.93 6.34 -5.04
N VAL A 13 -8.97 5.67 -3.91
CA VAL A 13 -9.96 4.63 -3.63
C VAL A 13 -10.79 5.10 -2.45
N HIS A 14 -12.09 5.25 -2.66
CA HIS A 14 -12.98 5.82 -1.66
C HIS A 14 -13.60 4.78 -0.73
N SER A 15 -13.47 3.51 -1.07
CA SER A 15 -13.98 2.42 -0.24
C SER A 15 -12.95 1.33 -0.13
N ILE A 16 -12.67 0.92 1.11
CA ILE A 16 -11.71 -0.16 1.35
C ILE A 16 -12.22 -1.49 0.80
N GLU A 17 -13.52 -1.61 0.61
CA GLU A 17 -14.10 -2.83 0.04
C GLU A 17 -13.87 -2.92 -1.47
N SER A 18 -13.41 -1.83 -2.09
CA SER A 18 -13.07 -1.83 -3.52
C SER A 18 -11.65 -2.32 -3.80
N VAL A 19 -10.91 -2.69 -2.76
CA VAL A 19 -9.53 -3.14 -2.92
C VAL A 19 -9.47 -4.41 -3.76
N GLN A 20 -8.52 -4.45 -4.68
CA GLN A 20 -8.23 -5.63 -5.48
C GLN A 20 -6.97 -6.29 -4.94
N TYR A 21 -7.10 -7.54 -4.51
CA TYR A 21 -5.98 -8.26 -3.93
C TYR A 21 -4.88 -8.51 -4.96
N GLY A 22 -3.65 -8.36 -4.51
CA GLY A 22 -2.49 -8.54 -5.36
C GLY A 22 -1.98 -7.27 -6.01
N GLU A 23 -2.71 -6.18 -5.88
CA GLU A 23 -2.32 -4.90 -6.46
C GLU A 23 -1.57 -4.04 -5.43
N ILE A 24 -0.87 -3.02 -5.92
CA ILE A 24 -0.07 -2.12 -5.08
C ILE A 24 -0.90 -0.91 -4.71
N TYR A 25 -0.86 -0.57 -3.43
CA TYR A 25 -1.59 0.57 -2.90
C TYR A 25 -0.70 1.47 -2.05
N ILE A 26 -1.03 2.74 -2.05
CA ILE A 26 -0.52 3.70 -1.08
C ILE A 26 -1.56 3.75 0.04
N LEU A 27 -1.14 3.49 1.26
CA LEU A 27 -2.06 3.43 2.39
C LEU A 27 -1.59 4.39 3.48
N GLN A 28 -2.56 5.15 4.01
CA GLN A 28 -2.33 5.91 5.21
C GLN A 28 -2.90 5.11 6.37
N ILE A 29 -2.07 4.82 7.34
CA ILE A 29 -2.42 3.98 8.48
C ILE A 29 -2.28 4.81 9.74
N GLU A 30 -3.32 4.83 10.56
CA GLU A 30 -3.32 5.55 11.82
C GLU A 30 -3.48 4.56 12.97
N ASN A 31 -2.53 4.59 13.89
CA ASN A 31 -2.57 3.80 15.11
C ASN A 31 -2.32 4.74 16.28
N ASP A 32 -3.29 4.87 17.17
CA ASP A 32 -3.22 5.78 18.30
C ASP A 32 -2.90 7.19 17.81
N SER A 33 -1.73 7.71 18.15
CA SER A 33 -1.32 9.05 17.71
C SER A 33 -0.37 9.03 16.54
N ASP A 34 -0.05 7.85 16.02
CA ASP A 34 0.90 7.71 14.93
C ASP A 34 0.19 7.59 13.58
N VAL A 35 0.68 8.32 12.61
CA VAL A 35 0.20 8.23 11.22
C VAL A 35 1.38 7.88 10.34
N SER A 36 1.22 6.86 9.53
CA SER A 36 2.26 6.48 8.57
C SER A 36 1.65 6.30 7.20
N VAL A 37 2.46 6.55 6.17
CA VAL A 37 2.07 6.33 4.78
C VAL A 37 3.03 5.30 4.20
N VAL A 38 2.48 4.22 3.69
CA VAL A 38 3.26 3.11 3.16
C VAL A 38 2.78 2.72 1.78
N VAL A 39 3.65 2.09 1.01
CA VAL A 39 3.32 1.54 -0.30
C VAL A 39 3.52 0.03 -0.21
N LYS A 40 2.44 -0.71 -0.38
CA LYS A 40 2.44 -2.15 -0.17
C LYS A 40 1.57 -2.86 -1.19
N TYR A 41 1.87 -4.14 -1.44
CA TYR A 41 0.91 -5.04 -2.04
C TYR A 41 -0.16 -5.34 -1.00
N VAL A 42 -1.41 -5.30 -1.40
CA VAL A 42 -2.52 -5.62 -0.51
C VAL A 42 -3.05 -6.99 -0.86
N LYS A 43 -3.06 -7.88 0.10
CA LYS A 43 -3.55 -9.23 -0.09
C LYS A 43 -4.61 -9.57 0.95
N LYS A 44 -5.32 -10.67 0.69
CA LYS A 44 -6.33 -11.15 1.61
C LYS A 44 -5.65 -11.63 2.90
N SER A 45 -6.19 -11.22 4.04
CA SER A 45 -5.65 -11.64 5.33
C SER A 45 -6.28 -12.95 5.78
N SER A 46 -5.47 -13.80 6.40
CA SER A 46 -5.97 -15.02 7.05
C SER A 46 -6.63 -14.72 8.40
N GLU A 47 -6.49 -13.49 8.90
CA GLU A 47 -7.09 -13.08 10.17
C GLU A 47 -8.58 -12.74 10.06
N GLY A 48 -9.10 -12.63 8.85
CA GLY A 48 -10.51 -12.38 8.61
C GLY A 48 -10.78 -11.19 7.71
N ASN A 49 -12.06 -10.93 7.50
CA ASN A 49 -12.49 -9.87 6.57
C ASN A 49 -12.24 -8.46 7.08
N ASP A 50 -11.95 -8.31 8.37
CA ASP A 50 -11.68 -6.99 8.97
C ASP A 50 -10.21 -6.60 8.85
N TYR A 51 -9.40 -7.43 8.21
CA TYR A 51 -7.96 -7.23 8.08
C TYR A 51 -7.55 -7.26 6.62
N LEU A 52 -6.44 -6.58 6.33
CA LEU A 52 -5.72 -6.71 5.06
C LEU A 52 -4.30 -7.15 5.36
N ASN A 53 -3.76 -7.99 4.50
CA ASN A 53 -2.37 -8.43 4.61
C ASN A 53 -1.53 -7.54 3.71
N LEU A 54 -0.60 -6.81 4.32
CA LEU A 54 0.27 -5.87 3.61
C LEU A 54 1.63 -6.51 3.40
N VAL A 55 2.00 -6.65 2.13
CA VAL A 55 3.23 -7.32 1.75
C VAL A 55 4.21 -6.29 1.20
N SER A 56 5.39 -6.25 1.79
CA SER A 56 6.44 -5.36 1.34
C SER A 56 6.99 -5.78 -0.01
N TYR A 57 7.36 -4.78 -0.79
CA TYR A 57 8.13 -5.01 -1.98
C TYR A 57 9.48 -5.63 -1.64
N ASN A 58 10.07 -5.22 -0.52
CA ASN A 58 11.34 -5.74 -0.05
C ASN A 58 11.10 -7.03 0.74
N LYS A 59 11.72 -8.12 0.28
CA LYS A 59 11.54 -9.43 0.90
C LYS A 59 12.11 -9.55 2.31
N GLU A 60 12.92 -8.59 2.73
CA GLU A 60 13.46 -8.58 4.08
C GLU A 60 12.42 -8.19 5.13
N HIS A 61 11.28 -7.67 4.70
CA HIS A 61 10.20 -7.31 5.61
C HIS A 61 9.11 -8.37 5.56
N ASP A 62 8.68 -8.82 6.73
CA ASP A 62 7.62 -9.80 6.82
C ASP A 62 6.27 -9.18 6.48
N PRO A 63 5.35 -9.96 5.91
CA PRO A 63 3.98 -9.52 5.72
C PRO A 63 3.33 -9.15 7.05
N LYS A 64 2.43 -8.19 7.02
CA LYS A 64 1.79 -7.70 8.23
C LYS A 64 0.28 -7.60 8.01
N ASP A 65 -0.49 -8.12 8.95
CA ASP A 65 -1.93 -7.96 8.94
C ASP A 65 -2.30 -6.66 9.64
N VAL A 66 -3.14 -5.85 8.99
CA VAL A 66 -3.55 -4.55 9.49
C VAL A 66 -5.07 -4.49 9.47
N ARG A 67 -5.65 -3.97 10.53
CA ARG A 67 -7.11 -3.80 10.60
C ARG A 67 -7.54 -2.76 9.58
N LYS A 68 -8.63 -3.04 8.88
CA LYS A 68 -9.17 -2.10 7.89
C LYS A 68 -9.52 -0.76 8.51
N GLU A 69 -9.98 -0.76 9.75
CA GLU A 69 -10.34 0.48 10.44
C GLU A 69 -9.14 1.40 10.69
N SER A 70 -7.93 0.87 10.65
CA SER A 70 -6.72 1.68 10.82
C SER A 70 -6.30 2.37 9.54
N ILE A 71 -6.87 1.98 8.41
CA ILE A 71 -6.52 2.54 7.12
C ILE A 71 -7.45 3.71 6.85
N THR A 72 -6.90 4.91 6.86
CA THR A 72 -7.69 6.14 6.78
C THR A 72 -7.67 6.79 5.41
N ALA A 73 -6.75 6.37 4.55
CA ALA A 73 -6.73 6.83 3.16
C ALA A 73 -6.07 5.75 2.31
N LEU A 74 -6.49 5.67 1.06
CA LEU A 74 -6.09 4.57 0.19
C LEU A 74 -6.05 5.06 -1.25
N ALA A 75 -4.99 4.71 -1.98
CA ALA A 75 -4.89 5.00 -3.39
C ALA A 75 -4.22 3.84 -4.10
N ARG A 76 -4.77 3.45 -5.24
CA ARG A 76 -4.19 2.38 -6.04
C ARG A 76 -3.08 2.94 -6.92
N VAL A 77 -1.95 2.28 -6.93
CA VAL A 77 -0.85 2.63 -7.82
C VAL A 77 -1.15 2.02 -9.18
N ILE A 78 -1.33 2.87 -10.19
CA ILE A 78 -1.65 2.41 -11.53
C ILE A 78 -0.46 2.48 -12.47
N LEU A 79 0.56 3.24 -12.09
CA LEU A 79 1.77 3.38 -12.89
C LEU A 79 2.92 3.78 -11.99
N CYS A 80 4.03 3.08 -12.14
CA CYS A 80 5.26 3.45 -11.47
C CYS A 80 6.39 3.44 -12.51
N ILE A 81 6.95 4.60 -12.76
CA ILE A 81 8.03 4.76 -13.72
C ILE A 81 9.27 5.19 -12.98
N ARG A 82 10.31 4.38 -13.11
CA ARG A 82 11.60 4.72 -12.55
C ARG A 82 12.39 5.52 -13.58
N GLN A 83 12.86 6.69 -13.17
CA GLN A 83 13.69 7.50 -14.02
C GLN A 83 15.11 6.96 -14.05
N PHE A 84 15.64 6.84 -15.24
CA PHE A 84 17.03 6.46 -15.42
C PHE A 84 17.79 7.65 -15.95
N SER A 85 19.00 7.79 -15.47
CA SER A 85 19.92 8.75 -16.03
C SER A 85 20.43 8.19 -17.33
N ILE A 86 20.01 8.81 -18.42
CA ILE A 86 20.44 8.36 -19.74
C ILE A 86 21.52 9.31 -20.24
N MET A 87 22.64 8.74 -20.46
CA MET A 87 23.78 9.53 -20.87
C MET A 87 24.10 9.31 -22.31
#